data_0e60d38a6bcf2580a83ca235178448d7
#
_entry.id   0e60d38a6bcf2580a83ca235178448d7
#
_cell.length_a   1.000
_cell.length_b   1.000
_cell.length_c   1.000
_cell.angle_alpha   90.00
_cell.angle_beta   90.00
_cell.angle_gamma   90.00
#
_symmetry.space_group_name_H-M   'P 1'
#
loop_
_entity.id
_entity.type
_entity.pdbx_description
1 polymer ?
#
loop_
_entity_poly.entity_id
_entity_poly.type
_entity_poly.pdbx_seq_one_letter_code
_entity_poly.pdbx_strand_id
1 'polypeptide(L)'
;LLEIPLERHSEVPLYRQITNHLVRMIESGSLVGGTRLPGTRELAAELGVSRTTAKLAYDLLEGEGYIDIRERRGTFVASRFSRRPVSKERGKVPFDMASGVPSPELVPWEKLSTLGRKIFGRYGHAVLEAAPVPGLPTLRQALVRHAATRGIPARWENVFVTSGVQQGLFISFQALVSRGVKTVWVEDLTYPDVLSMSYSAGLKTKSVPLDERGIIDSCGDLGYSDALYLIPSFQNPTGRTISHEGRKAILEIAARRGFWIIEDDAYGELRYGEQSVPALRALESAERVIYLGSFSQLLFPGLRQGY
;
A
#
# COMPACT_ATOMS: atom_id res chain seq x y z
N LEU A 1 -21.36 2.22 -31.70
CA LEU A 1 -20.17 2.20 -32.60
C LEU A 1 -18.95 2.25 -31.71
N LEU A 2 -18.08 1.24 -31.82
CA LEU A 2 -16.81 1.18 -31.10
C LEU A 2 -15.76 1.93 -31.91
N GLU A 3 -15.42 3.16 -31.51
CA GLU A 3 -14.31 3.90 -32.15
C GLU A 3 -12.97 3.32 -31.64
N ILE A 4 -12.40 2.37 -32.41
CA ILE A 4 -11.10 1.77 -32.14
C ILE A 4 -10.09 2.33 -33.14
N PRO A 5 -9.16 3.20 -32.72
CA PRO A 5 -8.13 3.71 -33.61
C PRO A 5 -7.16 2.59 -33.99
N LEU A 6 -6.99 2.29 -35.27
CA LEU A 6 -6.09 1.26 -35.78
C LEU A 6 -4.96 1.86 -36.60
N GLU A 7 -3.74 1.55 -36.26
CA GLU A 7 -2.52 1.93 -36.99
C GLU A 7 -2.06 0.78 -37.89
N ARG A 8 -2.37 0.87 -39.19
CA ARG A 8 -2.10 -0.20 -40.15
C ARG A 8 -0.61 -0.43 -40.45
N HIS A 9 0.23 0.54 -40.17
CA HIS A 9 1.69 0.50 -40.38
C HIS A 9 2.48 0.23 -39.09
N SER A 10 1.80 -0.05 -37.97
CA SER A 10 2.45 -0.39 -36.69
C SER A 10 3.01 -1.82 -36.73
N GLU A 11 4.09 -2.05 -36.03
CA GLU A 11 4.63 -3.41 -35.79
C GLU A 11 3.67 -4.29 -34.96
N VAL A 12 2.71 -3.67 -34.25
CA VAL A 12 1.70 -4.38 -33.46
C VAL A 12 0.59 -4.88 -34.37
N PRO A 13 0.33 -6.20 -34.45
CA PRO A 13 -0.72 -6.76 -35.28
C PRO A 13 -2.10 -6.18 -34.97
N LEU A 14 -2.95 -5.96 -35.98
CA LEU A 14 -4.26 -5.33 -35.83
C LEU A 14 -5.16 -6.03 -34.80
N TYR A 15 -5.15 -7.36 -34.73
CA TYR A 15 -5.92 -8.09 -33.72
C TYR A 15 -5.49 -7.75 -32.30
N ARG A 16 -4.20 -7.54 -32.05
CA ARG A 16 -3.68 -7.11 -30.75
C ARG A 16 -4.05 -5.67 -30.43
N GLN A 17 -4.06 -4.79 -31.40
CA GLN A 17 -4.52 -3.41 -31.21
C GLN A 17 -5.98 -3.37 -30.80
N ILE A 18 -6.84 -4.16 -31.44
CA ILE A 18 -8.25 -4.33 -31.09
C ILE A 18 -8.40 -4.88 -29.67
N THR A 19 -7.71 -5.98 -29.35
CA THR A 19 -7.71 -6.58 -28.01
C THR A 19 -7.32 -5.57 -26.93
N ASN A 20 -6.16 -4.92 -27.09
CA ASN A 20 -5.65 -3.96 -26.12
C ASN A 20 -6.58 -2.75 -25.93
N HIS A 21 -7.27 -2.32 -26.99
CA HIS A 21 -8.22 -1.22 -26.89
C HIS A 21 -9.47 -1.63 -26.11
N LEU A 22 -10.04 -2.80 -26.42
CA LEU A 22 -11.21 -3.33 -25.71
C LEU A 22 -10.91 -3.62 -24.24
N VAL A 23 -9.73 -4.19 -23.93
CA VAL A 23 -9.28 -4.38 -22.53
C VAL A 23 -9.29 -3.06 -21.78
N ARG A 24 -8.67 -2.00 -22.36
CA ARG A 24 -8.67 -0.68 -21.73
C ARG A 24 -10.07 -0.13 -21.49
N MET A 25 -11.00 -0.30 -22.44
CA MET A 25 -12.38 0.15 -22.30
C MET A 25 -13.14 -0.64 -21.22
N ILE A 26 -12.86 -1.93 -21.06
CA ILE A 26 -13.46 -2.78 -20.04
C ILE A 26 -12.88 -2.43 -18.66
N GLU A 27 -11.56 -2.34 -18.55
CA GLU A 27 -10.88 -2.00 -17.29
C GLU A 27 -11.18 -0.59 -16.80
N SER A 28 -11.30 0.38 -17.73
CA SER A 28 -11.72 1.75 -17.38
C SER A 28 -13.21 1.85 -17.03
N GLY A 29 -13.99 0.78 -17.26
CA GLY A 29 -15.44 0.79 -17.02
C GLY A 29 -16.25 1.49 -18.11
N SER A 30 -15.63 1.88 -19.23
CA SER A 30 -16.33 2.42 -20.40
C SER A 30 -17.21 1.35 -21.05
N LEU A 31 -16.79 0.08 -20.96
CA LEU A 31 -17.58 -1.10 -21.29
C LEU A 31 -17.80 -1.91 -20.00
N VAL A 32 -19.02 -1.87 -19.48
CA VAL A 32 -19.38 -2.59 -18.25
C VAL A 32 -19.79 -4.04 -18.53
N GLY A 33 -19.62 -4.91 -17.53
CA GLY A 33 -20.04 -6.31 -17.64
C GLY A 33 -21.51 -6.47 -18.05
N GLY A 34 -21.75 -7.40 -18.96
CA GLY A 34 -23.06 -7.59 -19.58
C GLY A 34 -23.32 -6.72 -20.84
N THR A 35 -22.45 -5.74 -21.14
CA THR A 35 -22.55 -4.97 -22.39
C THR A 35 -22.41 -5.91 -23.58
N ARG A 36 -23.36 -5.85 -24.51
CA ARG A 36 -23.30 -6.61 -25.75
C ARG A 36 -22.30 -5.95 -26.72
N LEU A 37 -21.35 -6.71 -27.21
CA LEU A 37 -20.39 -6.31 -28.23
C LEU A 37 -20.91 -6.69 -29.63
N PRO A 38 -20.45 -5.98 -30.69
CA PRO A 38 -20.73 -6.34 -32.07
C PRO A 38 -20.32 -7.79 -32.36
N GLY A 39 -21.01 -8.45 -33.25
CA GLY A 39 -20.56 -9.75 -33.76
C GLY A 39 -19.25 -9.64 -34.55
N THR A 40 -18.49 -10.74 -34.68
CA THR A 40 -17.19 -10.72 -35.42
C THR A 40 -17.31 -10.19 -36.85
N ARG A 41 -18.44 -10.40 -37.53
CA ARG A 41 -18.69 -9.87 -38.88
C ARG A 41 -18.92 -8.35 -38.83
N GLU A 42 -19.68 -7.91 -37.88
CA GLU A 42 -20.02 -6.51 -37.67
C GLU A 42 -18.80 -5.71 -37.24
N LEU A 43 -18.04 -6.21 -36.26
CA LEU A 43 -16.77 -5.60 -35.85
C LEU A 43 -15.76 -5.52 -37.00
N ALA A 44 -15.65 -6.56 -37.82
CA ALA A 44 -14.75 -6.57 -38.97
C ALA A 44 -15.15 -5.50 -40.00
N ALA A 45 -16.44 -5.35 -40.27
CA ALA A 45 -16.95 -4.34 -41.18
C ALA A 45 -16.76 -2.91 -40.65
N GLU A 46 -17.04 -2.67 -39.35
CA GLU A 46 -16.84 -1.35 -38.74
C GLU A 46 -15.38 -0.90 -38.73
N LEU A 47 -14.45 -1.81 -38.45
CA LEU A 47 -13.01 -1.51 -38.34
C LEU A 47 -12.25 -1.65 -39.66
N GLY A 48 -12.91 -2.10 -40.75
CA GLY A 48 -12.28 -2.34 -42.04
C GLY A 48 -11.16 -3.37 -41.99
N VAL A 49 -11.32 -4.43 -41.17
CA VAL A 49 -10.36 -5.54 -41.00
C VAL A 49 -10.94 -6.85 -41.51
N SER A 50 -10.08 -7.89 -41.64
CA SER A 50 -10.57 -9.22 -41.99
C SER A 50 -11.40 -9.83 -40.85
N ARG A 51 -12.37 -10.68 -41.19
CA ARG A 51 -13.15 -11.43 -40.20
C ARG A 51 -12.27 -12.29 -39.32
N THR A 52 -11.17 -12.85 -39.86
CA THR A 52 -10.19 -13.59 -39.11
C THR A 52 -9.48 -12.73 -38.06
N THR A 53 -9.13 -11.49 -38.39
CA THR A 53 -8.53 -10.53 -37.46
C THR A 53 -9.47 -10.22 -36.29
N ALA A 54 -10.75 -9.93 -36.60
CA ALA A 54 -11.76 -9.67 -35.56
C ALA A 54 -12.02 -10.91 -34.69
N LYS A 55 -12.01 -12.12 -35.30
CA LYS A 55 -12.17 -13.37 -34.56
C LYS A 55 -10.99 -13.61 -33.61
N LEU A 56 -9.74 -13.45 -34.09
CA LEU A 56 -8.55 -13.61 -33.24
C LEU A 56 -8.55 -12.65 -32.05
N ALA A 57 -9.00 -11.41 -32.24
CA ALA A 57 -9.13 -10.46 -31.14
C ALA A 57 -10.14 -10.96 -30.09
N TYR A 58 -11.27 -11.47 -30.51
CA TYR A 58 -12.28 -12.00 -29.59
C TYR A 58 -11.86 -13.32 -28.93
N ASP A 59 -11.21 -14.22 -29.65
CA ASP A 59 -10.66 -15.48 -29.09
C ASP A 59 -9.66 -15.19 -27.96
N LEU A 60 -8.82 -14.15 -28.11
CA LEU A 60 -7.92 -13.70 -27.06
C LEU A 60 -8.67 -13.11 -25.85
N LEU A 61 -9.62 -12.21 -26.09
CA LEU A 61 -10.42 -11.60 -25.02
C LEU A 61 -11.24 -12.64 -24.26
N GLU A 62 -11.75 -13.65 -24.91
CA GLU A 62 -12.44 -14.79 -24.29
C GLU A 62 -11.47 -15.64 -23.47
N GLY A 63 -10.30 -16.00 -24.04
CA GLY A 63 -9.27 -16.77 -23.36
C GLY A 63 -8.73 -16.07 -22.10
N GLU A 64 -8.64 -14.74 -22.13
CA GLU A 64 -8.26 -13.90 -20.98
C GLU A 64 -9.47 -13.59 -20.07
N GLY A 65 -10.68 -14.03 -20.45
CA GLY A 65 -11.91 -13.91 -19.70
C GLY A 65 -12.49 -12.49 -19.64
N TYR A 66 -12.15 -11.59 -20.57
CA TYR A 66 -12.76 -10.26 -20.67
C TYR A 66 -14.15 -10.29 -21.29
N ILE A 67 -14.44 -11.28 -22.12
CA ILE A 67 -15.74 -11.43 -22.77
C ILE A 67 -16.26 -12.86 -22.65
N ASP A 68 -17.58 -13.02 -22.76
CA ASP A 68 -18.31 -14.29 -22.84
C ASP A 68 -18.93 -14.40 -24.25
N ILE A 69 -18.57 -15.42 -25.01
CA ILE A 69 -19.23 -15.72 -26.28
C ILE A 69 -20.36 -16.74 -26.01
N ARG A 70 -21.61 -16.32 -26.20
CA ARG A 70 -22.79 -17.16 -25.97
C ARG A 70 -23.38 -17.58 -27.30
N GLU A 71 -23.39 -18.88 -27.57
CA GLU A 71 -23.98 -19.41 -28.82
C GLU A 71 -25.38 -18.87 -29.06
N ARG A 72 -25.61 -18.37 -30.28
CA ARG A 72 -26.88 -17.79 -30.76
C ARG A 72 -27.36 -16.54 -30.00
N ARG A 73 -26.63 -16.08 -28.97
CA ARG A 73 -26.99 -14.90 -28.17
C ARG A 73 -26.06 -13.71 -28.39
N GLY A 74 -24.83 -13.95 -28.83
CA GLY A 74 -23.85 -12.91 -29.13
C GLY A 74 -22.67 -12.88 -28.14
N THR A 75 -21.84 -11.88 -28.30
CA THR A 75 -20.65 -11.63 -27.48
C THR A 75 -20.96 -10.55 -26.44
N PHE A 76 -20.56 -10.77 -25.22
CA PHE A 76 -20.83 -9.87 -24.07
C PHE A 76 -19.56 -9.66 -23.26
N VAL A 77 -19.41 -8.48 -22.67
CA VAL A 77 -18.41 -8.23 -21.66
C VAL A 77 -18.69 -9.14 -20.43
N ALA A 78 -17.67 -9.82 -19.91
CA ALA A 78 -17.83 -10.76 -18.84
C ALA A 78 -18.43 -10.12 -17.58
N SER A 79 -19.32 -10.85 -16.90
CA SER A 79 -20.09 -10.33 -15.76
C SER A 79 -19.23 -9.91 -14.56
N ARG A 80 -18.00 -10.43 -14.44
CA ARG A 80 -17.04 -9.99 -13.41
C ARG A 80 -16.69 -8.50 -13.48
N PHE A 81 -16.86 -7.88 -14.64
CA PHE A 81 -16.68 -6.43 -14.85
C PHE A 81 -17.98 -5.62 -14.66
N SER A 82 -19.05 -6.25 -14.14
CA SER A 82 -20.35 -5.59 -13.85
C SER A 82 -20.27 -4.57 -12.73
N ARG A 83 -19.27 -4.68 -11.84
CA ARG A 83 -18.97 -3.59 -10.93
C ARG A 83 -18.27 -2.52 -11.76
N ARG A 84 -18.94 -1.41 -12.01
CA ARG A 84 -18.24 -0.17 -12.34
C ARG A 84 -17.05 -0.11 -11.37
N PRO A 85 -15.80 0.00 -11.86
CA PRO A 85 -14.80 0.62 -11.01
C PRO A 85 -15.48 1.94 -10.61
N VAL A 86 -15.50 2.23 -9.33
CA VAL A 86 -15.87 3.55 -8.85
C VAL A 86 -14.72 4.46 -9.24
N SER A 87 -14.51 4.67 -10.55
CA SER A 87 -14.10 5.95 -11.03
C SER A 87 -15.32 6.83 -10.78
N LYS A 88 -15.45 7.33 -9.55
CA LYS A 88 -16.01 8.65 -9.42
C LYS A 88 -15.24 9.44 -10.46
N GLU A 89 -15.88 9.87 -11.55
CA GLU A 89 -15.57 11.16 -12.15
C GLU A 89 -15.68 12.14 -10.99
N ARG A 90 -14.61 12.22 -10.20
CA ARG A 90 -14.41 13.37 -9.32
C ARG A 90 -14.29 14.49 -10.32
N GLY A 91 -15.37 15.28 -10.46
CA GLY A 91 -15.30 16.52 -11.21
C GLY A 91 -14.00 17.17 -10.84
N LYS A 92 -13.25 17.76 -11.77
CA LYS A 92 -11.92 18.35 -11.53
C LYS A 92 -11.94 19.13 -10.23
N VAL A 93 -11.61 18.46 -9.13
CA VAL A 93 -11.43 19.12 -7.83
C VAL A 93 -10.09 19.84 -7.95
N PRO A 94 -10.04 21.16 -7.73
CA PRO A 94 -8.79 21.92 -7.83
C PRO A 94 -7.66 21.32 -6.97
N PHE A 95 -8.02 20.74 -5.84
CA PHE A 95 -7.09 20.07 -4.92
C PHE A 95 -7.73 18.78 -4.38
N ASP A 96 -7.16 17.61 -4.67
CA ASP A 96 -7.57 16.35 -4.05
C ASP A 96 -6.80 16.14 -2.75
N MET A 97 -7.46 16.42 -1.63
CA MET A 97 -6.92 16.22 -0.28
C MET A 97 -7.31 14.86 0.33
N ALA A 98 -8.00 14.00 -0.42
CA ALA A 98 -8.52 12.74 0.11
C ALA A 98 -7.59 11.54 -0.17
N SER A 99 -6.71 11.63 -1.16
CA SER A 99 -5.89 10.48 -1.57
C SER A 99 -4.74 10.18 -0.61
N GLY A 100 -4.22 11.19 0.08
CA GLY A 100 -3.10 11.04 1.02
C GLY A 100 -1.84 10.42 0.43
N VAL A 101 -1.64 10.52 -0.89
CA VAL A 101 -0.48 9.97 -1.59
C VAL A 101 0.33 11.10 -2.24
N PRO A 102 1.67 10.95 -2.33
CA PRO A 102 2.50 11.93 -3.03
C PRO A 102 2.08 12.11 -4.48
N SER A 103 2.14 13.36 -4.98
CA SER A 103 1.94 13.60 -6.41
C SER A 103 3.02 12.87 -7.21
N PRO A 104 2.64 12.17 -8.32
CA PRO A 104 3.61 11.51 -9.19
C PRO A 104 4.70 12.43 -9.73
N GLU A 105 4.42 13.72 -9.86
CA GLU A 105 5.35 14.75 -10.33
C GLU A 105 6.51 15.01 -9.36
N LEU A 106 6.30 14.72 -8.06
CA LEU A 106 7.32 14.86 -7.02
C LEU A 106 8.28 13.67 -6.98
N VAL A 107 7.92 12.55 -7.63
CA VAL A 107 8.74 11.35 -7.65
C VAL A 107 9.96 11.57 -8.57
N PRO A 108 11.19 11.40 -8.09
CA PRO A 108 12.40 11.65 -8.88
C PRO A 108 12.66 10.51 -9.88
N TRP A 109 11.80 10.39 -10.88
CA TRP A 109 11.74 9.27 -11.82
C TRP A 109 13.07 8.99 -12.54
N GLU A 110 13.75 10.03 -13.01
CA GLU A 110 15.03 9.89 -13.72
C GLU A 110 16.12 9.27 -12.83
N LYS A 111 16.16 9.69 -11.55
CA LYS A 111 17.09 9.11 -10.56
C LYS A 111 16.75 7.64 -10.29
N LEU A 112 15.48 7.31 -10.11
CA LEU A 112 15.03 5.94 -9.88
C LEU A 112 15.33 5.04 -11.07
N SER A 113 15.05 5.49 -12.30
CA SER A 113 15.39 4.77 -13.53
C SER A 113 16.89 4.52 -13.66
N THR A 114 17.70 5.53 -13.37
CA THR A 114 19.16 5.39 -13.39
C THR A 114 19.67 4.42 -12.33
N LEU A 115 19.13 4.47 -11.11
CA LEU A 115 19.46 3.53 -10.04
C LEU A 115 19.05 2.10 -10.39
N GLY A 116 17.85 1.91 -10.96
CA GLY A 116 17.39 0.60 -11.43
C GLY A 116 18.36 -0.01 -12.43
N ARG A 117 18.77 0.74 -13.46
CA ARG A 117 19.77 0.27 -14.45
C ARG A 117 21.11 -0.09 -13.80
N LYS A 118 21.60 0.70 -12.83
CA LYS A 118 22.84 0.40 -12.10
C LYS A 118 22.72 -0.88 -11.28
N ILE A 119 21.57 -1.12 -10.63
CA ILE A 119 21.33 -2.33 -9.85
C ILE A 119 21.31 -3.55 -10.76
N PHE A 120 20.55 -3.53 -11.84
CA PHE A 120 20.52 -4.63 -12.81
C PHE A 120 21.90 -4.88 -13.45
N GLY A 121 22.63 -3.83 -13.80
CA GLY A 121 23.98 -3.96 -14.34
C GLY A 121 24.99 -4.51 -13.34
N ARG A 122 24.86 -4.19 -12.05
CA ARG A 122 25.77 -4.64 -11.00
C ARG A 122 25.51 -6.07 -10.53
N TYR A 123 24.23 -6.43 -10.38
CA TYR A 123 23.86 -7.70 -9.76
C TYR A 123 23.39 -8.76 -10.80
N GLY A 124 23.07 -8.33 -12.02
CA GLY A 124 22.66 -9.25 -13.08
C GLY A 124 21.53 -10.20 -12.65
N HIS A 125 21.73 -11.49 -12.87
CA HIS A 125 20.75 -12.52 -12.52
C HIS A 125 20.47 -12.65 -11.02
N ALA A 126 21.38 -12.23 -10.15
CA ALA A 126 21.16 -12.29 -8.69
C ALA A 126 19.96 -11.45 -8.21
N VAL A 127 19.50 -10.46 -9.02
CA VAL A 127 18.27 -9.71 -8.72
C VAL A 127 17.02 -10.60 -8.78
N LEU A 128 17.08 -11.71 -9.51
CA LEU A 128 15.97 -12.64 -9.70
C LEU A 128 15.92 -13.73 -8.62
N GLU A 129 16.95 -13.82 -7.78
CA GLU A 129 17.01 -14.81 -6.71
C GLU A 129 16.13 -14.39 -5.52
N ALA A 130 15.67 -15.38 -4.75
CA ALA A 130 14.90 -15.11 -3.53
C ALA A 130 15.79 -14.43 -2.50
N ALA A 131 15.34 -13.27 -2.00
CA ALA A 131 16.01 -12.59 -0.90
C ALA A 131 15.85 -13.40 0.41
N PRO A 132 16.81 -13.27 1.36
CA PRO A 132 16.63 -13.79 2.71
C PRO A 132 15.33 -13.27 3.34
N VAL A 133 14.65 -14.10 4.14
CA VAL A 133 13.34 -13.75 4.75
C VAL A 133 13.33 -12.39 5.45
N PRO A 134 14.34 -11.97 6.24
CA PRO A 134 14.36 -10.63 6.82
C PRO A 134 14.68 -9.50 5.84
N GLY A 135 15.02 -9.81 4.59
CA GLY A 135 15.50 -8.88 3.59
C GLY A 135 17.02 -8.91 3.38
N LEU A 136 17.48 -8.34 2.28
CA LEU A 136 18.90 -8.28 1.92
C LEU A 136 19.69 -7.54 3.01
N PRO A 137 20.86 -8.09 3.47
CA PRO A 137 21.68 -7.44 4.48
C PRO A 137 22.08 -6.00 4.13
N THR A 138 22.40 -5.75 2.87
CA THR A 138 22.76 -4.41 2.37
C THR A 138 21.60 -3.41 2.49
N LEU A 139 20.36 -3.85 2.23
CA LEU A 139 19.16 -3.04 2.41
C LEU A 139 18.92 -2.78 3.90
N ARG A 140 18.97 -3.81 4.74
CA ARG A 140 18.77 -3.68 6.19
C ARG A 140 19.80 -2.71 6.82
N GLN A 141 21.06 -2.75 6.39
CA GLN A 141 22.07 -1.77 6.80
C GLN A 141 21.74 -0.34 6.32
N ALA A 142 21.21 -0.20 5.11
CA ALA A 142 20.75 1.10 4.62
C ALA A 142 19.56 1.63 5.43
N LEU A 143 18.63 0.76 5.80
CA LEU A 143 17.47 1.10 6.65
C LEU A 143 17.91 1.51 8.07
N VAL A 144 18.94 0.89 8.64
CA VAL A 144 19.53 1.36 9.92
C VAL A 144 20.05 2.79 9.81
N ARG A 145 20.77 3.12 8.73
CA ARG A 145 21.23 4.51 8.51
C ARG A 145 20.05 5.48 8.34
N HIS A 146 18.99 5.03 7.67
CA HIS A 146 17.77 5.82 7.53
C HIS A 146 17.04 6.00 8.88
N ALA A 147 16.85 4.94 9.66
CA ALA A 147 16.25 5.00 10.99
C ALA A 147 17.04 5.92 11.94
N ALA A 148 18.36 6.02 11.79
CA ALA A 148 19.19 6.94 12.57
C ALA A 148 18.80 8.41 12.35
N THR A 149 18.22 8.79 11.20
CA THR A 149 17.71 10.15 10.96
C THR A 149 16.51 10.47 11.85
N ARG A 150 15.81 9.45 12.36
CA ARG A 150 14.73 9.52 13.36
C ARG A 150 15.23 9.34 14.79
N GLY A 151 16.55 9.29 14.99
CA GLY A 151 17.19 9.09 16.30
C GLY A 151 17.16 7.64 16.78
N ILE A 152 16.76 6.66 15.94
CA ILE A 152 16.59 5.26 16.34
C ILE A 152 17.93 4.54 16.30
N PRO A 153 18.48 4.09 17.45
CA PRO A 153 19.63 3.22 17.47
C PRO A 153 19.17 1.80 17.15
N ALA A 154 19.54 1.30 15.98
CA ALA A 154 19.17 -0.05 15.57
C ALA A 154 20.40 -0.82 15.07
N ARG A 155 20.40 -2.13 15.32
CA ARG A 155 21.31 -3.07 14.66
C ARG A 155 20.59 -3.65 13.45
N TRP A 156 21.30 -3.86 12.35
CA TRP A 156 20.70 -4.36 11.11
C TRP A 156 20.04 -5.75 11.29
N GLU A 157 20.49 -6.54 12.28
CA GLU A 157 19.92 -7.82 12.65
C GLU A 157 18.48 -7.69 13.18
N ASN A 158 18.16 -6.53 13.75
CA ASN A 158 16.83 -6.22 14.31
C ASN A 158 15.89 -5.56 13.29
N VAL A 159 16.35 -5.38 12.05
CA VAL A 159 15.52 -4.79 10.98
C VAL A 159 14.94 -5.88 10.10
N PHE A 160 13.63 -5.81 9.87
CA PHE A 160 12.89 -6.71 9.00
C PHE A 160 12.28 -5.90 7.85
N VAL A 161 12.55 -6.32 6.61
CA VAL A 161 12.02 -5.66 5.42
C VAL A 161 10.60 -6.17 5.14
N THR A 162 9.66 -5.25 4.91
CA THR A 162 8.25 -5.57 4.69
C THR A 162 7.69 -4.91 3.43
N SER A 163 6.57 -5.41 2.95
CA SER A 163 5.80 -4.78 1.86
C SER A 163 4.92 -3.62 2.36
N GLY A 164 5.57 -2.62 2.96
CA GLY A 164 4.93 -1.47 3.60
C GLY A 164 4.46 -1.76 5.03
N VAL A 165 3.94 -0.71 5.69
CA VAL A 165 3.48 -0.75 7.08
C VAL A 165 2.42 -1.82 7.32
N GLN A 166 1.51 -2.06 6.39
CA GLN A 166 0.45 -3.06 6.57
C GLN A 166 1.01 -4.46 6.85
N GLN A 167 2.00 -4.91 6.08
CA GLN A 167 2.64 -6.20 6.35
C GLN A 167 3.42 -6.16 7.66
N GLY A 168 4.15 -5.07 7.93
CA GLY A 168 4.86 -4.88 9.19
C GLY A 168 3.94 -4.98 10.40
N LEU A 169 2.79 -4.32 10.33
CA LEU A 169 1.76 -4.34 11.37
C LEU A 169 1.18 -5.75 11.58
N PHE A 170 0.84 -6.43 10.47
CA PHE A 170 0.32 -7.80 10.54
C PHE A 170 1.32 -8.76 11.19
N ILE A 171 2.59 -8.71 10.77
CA ILE A 171 3.66 -9.55 11.35
C ILE A 171 3.86 -9.21 12.84
N SER A 172 3.82 -7.93 13.20
CA SER A 172 3.93 -7.47 14.58
C SER A 172 2.82 -8.03 15.46
N PHE A 173 1.58 -8.01 14.99
CA PHE A 173 0.46 -8.61 15.72
C PHE A 173 0.64 -10.12 15.90
N GLN A 174 1.05 -10.85 14.85
CA GLN A 174 1.30 -12.29 14.97
C GLN A 174 2.42 -12.59 15.98
N ALA A 175 3.50 -11.83 15.96
CA ALA A 175 4.60 -11.96 16.90
C ALA A 175 4.16 -11.65 18.34
N LEU A 176 3.32 -10.65 18.54
CA LEU A 176 2.79 -10.29 19.86
C LEU A 176 1.78 -11.32 20.39
N VAL A 177 0.92 -11.87 19.53
CA VAL A 177 0.02 -12.98 19.89
C VAL A 177 0.82 -14.19 20.37
N SER A 178 1.92 -14.54 19.68
CA SER A 178 2.79 -15.65 20.10
C SER A 178 3.49 -15.39 21.47
N ARG A 179 3.55 -14.13 21.91
CA ARG A 179 4.06 -13.72 23.22
C ARG A 179 2.97 -13.54 24.29
N GLY A 180 1.73 -13.93 23.98
CA GLY A 180 0.61 -13.90 24.91
C GLY A 180 -0.17 -12.58 24.96
N VAL A 181 0.06 -11.65 24.02
CA VAL A 181 -0.77 -10.46 23.88
C VAL A 181 -2.17 -10.87 23.42
N LYS A 182 -3.19 -10.32 24.04
CA LYS A 182 -4.60 -10.63 23.80
C LYS A 182 -5.41 -9.43 23.32
N THR A 183 -4.96 -8.23 23.66
CA THR A 183 -5.67 -6.99 23.34
C THR A 183 -4.72 -5.99 22.69
N VAL A 184 -5.17 -5.34 21.62
CA VAL A 184 -4.54 -4.13 21.10
C VAL A 184 -5.40 -2.92 21.42
N TRP A 185 -4.78 -1.93 22.00
CA TRP A 185 -5.39 -0.62 22.24
C TRP A 185 -4.99 0.31 21.12
N VAL A 186 -5.94 1.07 20.61
CA VAL A 186 -5.78 2.01 19.50
C VAL A 186 -6.32 3.39 19.87
N GLU A 187 -5.83 4.43 19.23
CA GLU A 187 -6.39 5.77 19.38
C GLU A 187 -7.87 5.78 18.95
N ASP A 188 -8.72 6.59 19.60
CA ASP A 188 -10.16 6.67 19.30
C ASP A 188 -10.43 6.96 17.81
N LEU A 189 -9.61 7.83 17.21
CA LEU A 189 -9.52 8.02 15.78
C LEU A 189 -8.19 7.45 15.32
N THR A 190 -8.19 6.45 14.49
CA THR A 190 -6.99 5.74 14.07
C THR A 190 -7.05 5.30 12.60
N TYR A 191 -5.94 4.79 12.09
CA TYR A 191 -5.87 4.18 10.77
C TYR A 191 -6.81 2.95 10.69
N PRO A 192 -7.82 2.95 9.78
CA PRO A 192 -8.89 1.94 9.84
C PRO A 192 -8.41 0.49 9.67
N ASP A 193 -7.36 0.25 8.88
CA ASP A 193 -6.92 -1.10 8.58
C ASP A 193 -6.32 -1.82 9.82
N VAL A 194 -5.91 -1.07 10.86
CA VAL A 194 -5.44 -1.68 12.12
C VAL A 194 -6.52 -2.54 12.77
N LEU A 195 -7.81 -2.13 12.64
CA LEU A 195 -8.93 -2.84 13.23
C LEU A 195 -9.15 -4.20 12.55
N SER A 196 -9.12 -4.23 11.22
CA SER A 196 -9.27 -5.47 10.45
C SER A 196 -8.09 -6.42 10.65
N MET A 197 -6.86 -5.88 10.74
CA MET A 197 -5.65 -6.67 10.96
C MET A 197 -5.59 -7.25 12.37
N SER A 198 -5.97 -6.48 13.40
CA SER A 198 -6.05 -6.97 14.78
C SER A 198 -7.08 -8.07 14.93
N TYR A 199 -8.26 -7.91 14.31
CA TYR A 199 -9.28 -8.95 14.27
C TYR A 199 -8.77 -10.23 13.58
N SER A 200 -8.11 -10.09 12.43
CA SER A 200 -7.53 -11.23 11.68
C SER A 200 -6.43 -11.95 12.47
N ALA A 201 -5.73 -11.24 13.35
CA ALA A 201 -4.74 -11.82 14.26
C ALA A 201 -5.35 -12.47 15.52
N GLY A 202 -6.67 -12.38 15.70
CA GLY A 202 -7.36 -12.90 16.89
C GLY A 202 -7.25 -11.99 18.13
N LEU A 203 -6.84 -10.75 17.97
CA LEU A 203 -6.74 -9.77 19.05
C LEU A 203 -8.08 -9.09 19.32
N LYS A 204 -8.35 -8.80 20.59
CA LYS A 204 -9.41 -7.87 20.98
C LYS A 204 -8.93 -6.45 20.73
N THR A 205 -9.80 -5.57 20.26
CA THR A 205 -9.48 -4.16 20.08
C THR A 205 -10.22 -3.32 21.10
N LYS A 206 -9.52 -2.39 21.72
CA LYS A 206 -10.07 -1.37 22.62
C LYS A 206 -9.57 0.00 22.18
N SER A 207 -10.36 1.05 22.37
CA SER A 207 -9.91 2.41 22.13
C SER A 207 -9.36 3.08 23.38
N VAL A 208 -8.49 4.06 23.15
CA VAL A 208 -7.92 4.90 24.18
C VAL A 208 -7.92 6.35 23.72
N PRO A 209 -8.47 7.28 24.50
CA PRO A 209 -8.37 8.69 24.18
C PRO A 209 -6.93 9.17 24.43
N LEU A 210 -6.34 9.76 23.40
CA LEU A 210 -5.02 10.37 23.47
C LEU A 210 -5.12 11.85 23.12
N ASP A 211 -4.45 12.68 23.91
CA ASP A 211 -4.20 14.07 23.60
C ASP A 211 -2.73 14.33 23.19
N GLU A 212 -2.36 15.58 22.96
CA GLU A 212 -0.99 15.97 22.59
C GLU A 212 0.05 15.71 23.70
N ARG A 213 -0.41 15.51 24.93
CA ARG A 213 0.43 15.22 26.11
C ARG A 213 0.64 13.71 26.31
N GLY A 214 0.03 12.87 25.48
CA GLY A 214 0.13 11.41 25.58
C GLY A 214 -1.09 10.79 26.26
N ILE A 215 -0.89 9.61 26.84
CA ILE A 215 -1.97 8.84 27.44
C ILE A 215 -2.53 9.57 28.65
N ILE A 216 -3.82 9.82 28.65
CA ILE A 216 -4.58 10.32 29.79
C ILE A 216 -4.80 9.18 30.79
N ASP A 217 -5.07 9.50 32.06
CA ASP A 217 -5.24 8.59 33.20
C ASP A 217 -6.22 7.41 32.99
N SER A 218 -7.08 7.49 31.95
CA SER A 218 -8.02 6.42 31.59
C SER A 218 -7.39 5.13 31.05
N CYS A 219 -6.07 5.09 30.84
CA CYS A 219 -5.35 3.87 30.45
C CYS A 219 -5.06 2.92 31.63
N GLY A 220 -5.84 3.03 32.71
CA GLY A 220 -5.71 2.23 33.94
C GLY A 220 -5.62 0.72 33.72
N ASP A 221 -6.13 0.21 32.61
CA ASP A 221 -6.29 -1.22 32.35
C ASP A 221 -5.20 -1.85 31.47
N LEU A 222 -4.28 -1.08 30.83
CA LEU A 222 -3.21 -1.65 30.02
C LEU A 222 -2.19 -2.39 30.87
N GLY A 223 -1.88 -3.61 30.48
CA GLY A 223 -0.94 -4.49 31.18
C GLY A 223 -0.16 -5.42 30.26
N TYR A 224 0.44 -6.43 30.84
CA TYR A 224 1.40 -7.33 30.20
C TYR A 224 0.87 -8.07 28.96
N SER A 225 -0.46 -8.30 28.91
CA SER A 225 -1.13 -8.99 27.79
C SER A 225 -1.68 -8.01 26.75
N ASP A 226 -1.26 -6.76 26.80
CA ASP A 226 -1.77 -5.72 25.91
C ASP A 226 -0.67 -5.13 25.02
N ALA A 227 -1.08 -4.60 23.88
CA ALA A 227 -0.26 -3.75 23.03
C ALA A 227 -0.98 -2.43 22.77
N LEU A 228 -0.24 -1.34 22.65
CA LEU A 228 -0.74 -0.04 22.27
C LEU A 228 -0.22 0.28 20.87
N TYR A 229 -1.14 0.48 19.90
CA TYR A 229 -0.81 0.97 18.57
C TYR A 229 -0.99 2.47 18.50
N LEU A 230 0.02 3.17 18.03
CA LEU A 230 0.08 4.62 17.94
C LEU A 230 0.62 5.09 16.60
N ILE A 231 0.12 6.25 16.14
CA ILE A 231 0.72 7.06 15.07
C ILE A 231 1.20 8.37 15.73
N PRO A 232 2.38 8.40 16.36
CA PRO A 232 2.75 9.51 17.25
C PRO A 232 3.17 10.78 16.51
N SER A 233 3.41 10.71 15.20
CA SER A 233 3.79 11.85 14.37
C SER A 233 2.78 12.02 13.23
N PHE A 234 2.14 13.19 13.14
CA PHE A 234 1.17 13.52 12.08
C PHE A 234 0.07 12.46 11.96
N GLN A 235 -0.54 12.16 13.09
CA GLN A 235 -1.52 11.10 13.30
C GLN A 235 -2.59 11.06 12.19
N ASN A 236 -2.87 9.88 11.69
CA ASN A 236 -3.93 9.66 10.72
C ASN A 236 -5.22 9.19 11.42
N PRO A 237 -6.32 10.00 11.40
CA PRO A 237 -6.57 11.12 10.48
C PRO A 237 -6.42 12.53 11.09
N THR A 238 -6.01 12.70 12.34
CA THR A 238 -6.12 13.98 13.07
C THR A 238 -5.01 14.99 12.75
N GLY A 239 -3.88 14.55 12.19
CA GLY A 239 -2.70 15.38 11.96
C GLY A 239 -1.92 15.75 13.23
N ARG A 240 -2.36 15.30 14.40
CA ARG A 240 -1.71 15.61 15.69
C ARG A 240 -0.34 14.96 15.82
N THR A 241 0.53 15.58 16.57
CA THR A 241 1.83 15.02 16.95
C THR A 241 1.94 14.99 18.47
N ILE A 242 2.26 13.82 19.01
CA ILE A 242 2.50 13.66 20.46
C ILE A 242 3.81 14.36 20.80
N SER A 243 3.78 15.23 21.81
CA SER A 243 4.95 15.99 22.27
C SER A 243 6.06 15.09 22.80
N HIS A 244 7.27 15.63 22.93
CA HIS A 244 8.40 14.88 23.49
C HIS A 244 8.11 14.39 24.92
N GLU A 245 7.50 15.22 25.74
CA GLU A 245 7.08 14.91 27.12
C GLU A 245 5.99 13.85 27.12
N GLY A 246 5.02 13.92 26.21
CA GLY A 246 3.98 12.92 26.06
C GLY A 246 4.55 11.56 25.66
N ARG A 247 5.54 11.51 24.77
CA ARG A 247 6.22 10.26 24.38
C ARG A 247 6.94 9.63 25.59
N LYS A 248 7.62 10.43 26.39
CA LYS A 248 8.27 9.95 27.63
C LYS A 248 7.24 9.40 28.61
N ALA A 249 6.13 10.10 28.83
CA ALA A 249 5.07 9.65 29.72
C ALA A 249 4.48 8.30 29.29
N ILE A 250 4.23 8.12 27.98
CA ILE A 250 3.78 6.84 27.41
C ILE A 250 4.79 5.72 27.73
N LEU A 251 6.08 5.97 27.45
CA LEU A 251 7.14 4.99 27.67
C LEU A 251 7.31 4.62 29.14
N GLU A 252 7.21 5.59 30.06
CA GLU A 252 7.25 5.34 31.50
C GLU A 252 6.08 4.47 31.98
N ILE A 253 4.87 4.70 31.45
CA ILE A 253 3.70 3.87 31.76
C ILE A 253 3.89 2.47 31.17
N ALA A 254 4.38 2.36 29.94
CA ALA A 254 4.65 1.07 29.29
C ALA A 254 5.70 0.26 30.06
N ALA A 255 6.78 0.88 30.51
CA ALA A 255 7.81 0.24 31.30
C ALA A 255 7.27 -0.27 32.65
N ARG A 256 6.45 0.53 33.35
CA ARG A 256 5.86 0.15 34.64
C ARG A 256 4.83 -0.98 34.52
N ARG A 257 4.02 -0.99 33.48
CA ARG A 257 2.90 -1.92 33.31
C ARG A 257 3.22 -3.11 32.41
N GLY A 258 4.30 -3.03 31.64
CA GLY A 258 4.83 -4.11 30.83
C GLY A 258 4.08 -4.36 29.51
N PHE A 259 3.27 -3.43 29.01
CA PHE A 259 2.64 -3.58 27.72
C PHE A 259 3.59 -3.25 26.54
N TRP A 260 3.25 -3.73 25.36
CA TRP A 260 3.98 -3.46 24.12
C TRP A 260 3.48 -2.21 23.44
N ILE A 261 4.34 -1.54 22.69
CA ILE A 261 3.98 -0.44 21.84
C ILE A 261 4.31 -0.81 20.39
N ILE A 262 3.38 -0.53 19.47
CA ILE A 262 3.62 -0.52 18.02
C ILE A 262 3.57 0.94 17.58
N GLU A 263 4.71 1.48 17.19
CA GLU A 263 4.87 2.84 16.69
C GLU A 263 4.79 2.83 15.16
N ASP A 264 3.72 3.38 14.60
CA ASP A 264 3.57 3.60 13.16
C ASP A 264 4.06 5.01 12.81
N ASP A 265 5.22 5.09 12.16
CA ASP A 265 5.89 6.34 11.81
C ASP A 265 5.87 6.58 10.28
N ALA A 266 4.76 6.25 9.61
CA ALA A 266 4.61 6.42 8.16
C ALA A 266 4.74 7.89 7.71
N TYR A 267 4.47 8.85 8.59
CA TYR A 267 4.45 10.28 8.29
C TYR A 267 5.55 11.09 8.98
N GLY A 268 6.34 10.50 9.86
CA GLY A 268 7.27 11.21 10.74
C GLY A 268 8.34 12.07 10.07
N GLU A 269 8.61 11.82 8.78
CA GLU A 269 9.53 12.62 7.97
C GLU A 269 8.86 13.73 7.15
N LEU A 270 7.52 13.74 7.07
CA LEU A 270 6.73 14.72 6.30
C LEU A 270 6.44 15.98 7.12
N ARG A 271 7.48 16.60 7.63
CA ARG A 271 7.36 17.82 8.47
C ARG A 271 7.62 19.10 7.66
N TYR A 272 6.95 20.17 8.07
CA TYR A 272 7.16 21.49 7.51
C TYR A 272 8.29 22.27 8.20
N GLY A 273 8.63 21.93 9.46
CA GLY A 273 9.69 22.54 10.24
C GLY A 273 10.97 21.71 10.25
N GLU A 274 12.08 22.31 10.71
CA GLU A 274 13.38 21.64 10.78
C GLU A 274 13.47 20.63 11.94
N GLN A 275 12.80 20.90 13.06
CA GLN A 275 12.88 20.06 14.25
C GLN A 275 11.93 18.87 14.17
N SER A 276 12.47 17.67 14.43
CA SER A 276 11.70 16.45 14.54
C SER A 276 11.57 16.03 16.01
N VAL A 277 10.37 15.62 16.41
CA VAL A 277 10.22 14.93 17.70
C VAL A 277 10.81 13.53 17.54
N PRO A 278 11.77 13.12 18.37
CA PRO A 278 12.36 11.77 18.29
C PRO A 278 11.29 10.68 18.38
N ALA A 279 11.46 9.61 17.64
CA ALA A 279 10.56 8.46 17.69
C ALA A 279 10.46 7.86 19.12
N LEU A 280 9.35 7.23 19.46
CA LEU A 280 9.24 6.48 20.73
C LEU A 280 10.36 5.45 20.84
N ARG A 281 10.63 4.72 19.75
CA ARG A 281 11.72 3.75 19.69
C ARG A 281 13.10 4.36 19.93
N ALA A 282 13.28 5.65 19.64
CA ALA A 282 14.53 6.37 19.91
C ALA A 282 14.71 6.75 21.38
N LEU A 283 13.61 6.90 22.11
CA LEU A 283 13.59 7.32 23.53
C LEU A 283 13.51 6.14 24.50
N GLU A 284 13.25 4.96 23.99
CA GLU A 284 12.90 3.77 24.73
C GLU A 284 14.13 3.00 25.23
N SER A 285 14.07 2.46 26.45
CA SER A 285 15.14 1.63 27.06
C SER A 285 14.71 0.20 27.40
N ALA A 286 13.40 -0.11 27.34
CA ALA A 286 12.85 -1.39 27.85
C ALA A 286 12.67 -2.46 26.74
N GLU A 287 13.05 -2.17 25.50
CA GLU A 287 12.93 -3.05 24.32
C GLU A 287 11.49 -3.58 24.07
N ARG A 288 10.50 -2.69 24.29
CA ARG A 288 9.07 -3.00 24.11
C ARG A 288 8.39 -2.19 23.01
N VAL A 289 9.14 -1.42 22.22
CA VAL A 289 8.62 -0.67 21.08
C VAL A 289 9.00 -1.38 19.78
N ILE A 290 7.99 -1.76 19.01
CA ILE A 290 8.13 -2.19 17.61
C ILE A 290 7.90 -0.97 16.74
N TYR A 291 8.91 -0.56 16.00
CA TYR A 291 8.83 0.59 15.10
C TYR A 291 8.51 0.15 13.68
N LEU A 292 7.58 0.83 13.04
CA LEU A 292 7.18 0.61 11.65
C LEU A 292 7.49 1.84 10.81
N GLY A 293 8.43 1.71 9.88
CA GLY A 293 8.77 2.74 8.89
C GLY A 293 8.22 2.42 7.51
N SER A 294 7.95 3.43 6.69
CA SER A 294 7.42 3.27 5.35
C SER A 294 7.99 4.27 4.36
N PHE A 295 8.16 3.83 3.11
CA PHE A 295 8.51 4.70 1.99
C PHE A 295 7.31 5.06 1.09
N SER A 296 6.12 4.57 1.43
CA SER A 296 4.91 4.82 0.63
C SER A 296 4.55 6.29 0.52
N GLN A 297 4.79 7.05 1.60
CA GLN A 297 4.52 8.50 1.66
C GLN A 297 5.75 9.34 1.28
N LEU A 298 6.95 8.81 1.49
CA LEU A 298 8.19 9.52 1.17
C LEU A 298 8.58 9.43 -0.31
N LEU A 299 8.25 8.32 -0.95
CA LEU A 299 8.53 8.09 -2.36
C LEU A 299 7.24 7.90 -3.15
N PHE A 300 6.70 6.69 -3.16
CA PHE A 300 5.42 6.39 -3.81
C PHE A 300 4.85 5.05 -3.31
N PRO A 301 3.52 4.92 -3.23
CA PRO A 301 2.87 3.73 -2.67
C PRO A 301 3.20 2.43 -3.41
N GLY A 302 3.40 2.50 -4.74
CA GLY A 302 3.70 1.34 -5.58
C GLY A 302 5.04 0.67 -5.29
N LEU A 303 5.97 1.34 -4.57
CA LEU A 303 7.24 0.75 -4.15
C LEU A 303 7.05 -0.40 -3.17
N ARG A 304 5.97 -0.38 -2.40
CA ARG A 304 5.64 -1.40 -1.39
C ARG A 304 6.79 -1.71 -0.46
N GLN A 305 7.51 -0.70 0.00
CA GLN A 305 8.67 -0.86 0.87
C GLN A 305 8.41 -0.29 2.27
N GLY A 306 8.60 -1.13 3.29
CA GLY A 306 8.57 -0.77 4.70
C GLY A 306 9.57 -1.59 5.52
N TYR A 307 9.65 -1.32 6.79
CA TYR A 307 10.53 -2.04 7.72
C TYR A 307 10.06 -1.87 9.16
#